data_0fa3837dbbff64d7b6814689a50fc19c
#
_entry.id   0fa3837dbbff64d7b6814689a50fc19c
#
_cell.length_a   1.000
_cell.length_b   1.000
_cell.length_c   1.000
_cell.angle_alpha   90.00
_cell.angle_beta   90.00
_cell.angle_gamma   90.00
#
_symmetry.space_group_name_H-M   'P 1'
#
loop_
_entity.id
_entity.type
_entity.pdbx_description
1 polymer ?
#
loop_
_entity_poly.entity_id
_entity_poly.type
_entity_poly.pdbx_seq_one_letter_code
_entity_poly.pdbx_strand_id
1 'polypeptide(L)'
;KKLFLFIAALMLTLGTQAQRMTDKLDRGLVAMKTSTGVYLSWRIQAEEYYDVTYNVYRDGVKVNQVPLSTSNFTDPSGTINSSYQVAAVVRGVEQPFSVAQKPWSSSYKEIQLKHEGIKSKLTPNDACCADVDGDGELEILMKFDNQSEIDQSFPKNGPKINGVDTKEYSIMEVLKLDGTRLWWVNCGPNMGDFQNNEQKR
;
A
#
# COMPACT_ATOMS: atom_id res chain seq x y z
N LYS A 1 -10.97 46.30 -17.28
CA LYS A 1 -12.08 45.37 -16.94
C LYS A 1 -12.05 44.05 -17.76
N LYS A 2 -11.88 44.14 -19.11
CA LYS A 2 -11.83 42.93 -19.96
C LYS A 2 -10.63 42.03 -19.67
N LEU A 3 -9.45 42.58 -19.36
CA LEU A 3 -8.24 41.83 -19.02
C LEU A 3 -8.40 41.09 -17.67
N PHE A 4 -9.05 41.75 -16.69
CA PHE A 4 -9.31 41.14 -15.39
C PHE A 4 -10.27 39.95 -15.47
N LEU A 5 -11.28 40.05 -16.35
CA LEU A 5 -12.19 38.94 -16.61
C LEU A 5 -11.49 37.76 -17.30
N PHE A 6 -10.51 38.03 -18.19
CA PHE A 6 -9.76 36.98 -18.86
C PHE A 6 -8.80 36.25 -17.92
N ILE A 7 -8.15 36.96 -17.01
CA ILE A 7 -7.28 36.37 -15.97
C ILE A 7 -8.13 35.56 -14.96
N ALA A 8 -9.29 36.06 -14.57
CA ALA A 8 -10.21 35.33 -13.68
C ALA A 8 -10.77 34.05 -14.36
N ALA A 9 -11.09 34.10 -15.64
CA ALA A 9 -11.51 32.93 -16.40
C ALA A 9 -10.36 31.91 -16.59
N LEU A 10 -9.12 32.36 -16.79
CA LEU A 10 -7.94 31.51 -16.86
C LEU A 10 -7.61 30.84 -15.52
N MET A 11 -7.83 31.53 -14.41
CA MET A 11 -7.67 30.96 -13.05
C MET A 11 -8.74 29.91 -12.72
N LEU A 12 -9.94 30.05 -13.29
CA LEU A 12 -11.02 29.06 -13.15
C LEU A 12 -10.81 27.80 -13.98
N THR A 13 -10.01 27.88 -15.05
CA THR A 13 -9.65 26.70 -15.88
C THR A 13 -8.40 25.99 -15.39
N LEU A 14 -7.67 26.52 -14.43
CA LEU A 14 -6.69 25.77 -13.63
C LEU A 14 -7.43 24.84 -12.65
N GLY A 15 -8.39 24.16 -13.26
CA GLY A 15 -9.41 23.40 -12.66
C GLY A 15 -8.90 22.37 -11.68
N THR A 16 -9.60 22.28 -10.63
CA THR A 16 -9.77 21.11 -9.79
C THR A 16 -9.78 19.83 -10.63
N GLN A 17 -8.62 19.34 -10.99
CA GLN A 17 -8.45 17.94 -11.28
C GLN A 17 -8.65 17.27 -9.92
N ALA A 18 -9.89 16.91 -9.62
CA ALA A 18 -10.18 15.98 -8.54
C ALA A 18 -9.61 14.63 -8.97
N GLN A 19 -8.31 14.53 -8.92
CA GLN A 19 -7.58 13.30 -9.21
C GLN A 19 -7.90 12.34 -8.08
N ARG A 20 -8.47 11.20 -8.42
CA ARG A 20 -8.66 10.13 -7.45
C ARG A 20 -7.29 9.73 -6.93
N MET A 21 -7.17 9.46 -5.64
CA MET A 21 -5.88 9.02 -5.05
C MET A 21 -5.35 7.75 -5.73
N THR A 22 -6.25 6.91 -6.25
CA THR A 22 -5.92 5.71 -7.02
C THR A 22 -5.32 5.98 -8.41
N ASP A 23 -5.47 7.19 -8.95
CA ASP A 23 -4.99 7.53 -10.30
C ASP A 23 -3.46 7.65 -10.38
N LYS A 24 -2.78 7.71 -9.24
CA LYS A 24 -1.32 7.81 -9.14
C LYS A 24 -0.65 6.50 -8.76
N LEU A 25 -1.41 5.46 -8.43
CA LEU A 25 -0.81 4.19 -8.07
C LEU A 25 0.04 3.65 -9.20
N ASP A 26 1.25 3.25 -8.86
CA ASP A 26 2.13 2.54 -9.77
C ASP A 26 1.57 1.14 -10.08
N ARG A 27 2.26 0.41 -10.93
CA ARG A 27 1.86 -0.95 -11.32
C ARG A 27 1.91 -1.96 -10.15
N GLY A 28 2.55 -1.63 -9.03
CA GLY A 28 2.71 -2.52 -7.88
C GLY A 28 3.34 -3.85 -8.26
N LEU A 29 4.35 -3.81 -9.13
CA LEU A 29 5.04 -5.01 -9.58
C LEU A 29 5.72 -5.71 -8.40
N VAL A 30 5.40 -6.98 -8.22
CA VAL A 30 6.07 -7.88 -7.27
C VAL A 30 6.81 -8.94 -8.05
N ALA A 31 8.05 -9.19 -7.67
CA ALA A 31 8.88 -10.27 -8.20
C ALA A 31 9.31 -11.18 -7.04
N MET A 32 9.20 -12.49 -7.22
CA MET A 32 9.53 -13.47 -6.19
C MET A 32 10.36 -14.61 -6.77
N LYS A 33 11.46 -14.98 -6.12
CA LYS A 33 12.24 -16.15 -6.51
C LYS A 33 11.47 -17.41 -6.16
N THR A 34 11.35 -18.31 -7.14
CA THR A 34 10.72 -19.63 -7.01
C THR A 34 11.71 -20.72 -7.39
N SER A 35 11.33 -21.98 -7.22
CA SER A 35 12.12 -23.13 -7.69
C SER A 35 12.23 -23.20 -9.21
N THR A 36 11.31 -22.59 -9.94
CA THR A 36 11.22 -22.65 -11.41
C THR A 36 11.64 -21.37 -12.10
N GLY A 37 12.16 -20.38 -11.37
CA GLY A 37 12.57 -19.09 -11.91
C GLY A 37 12.13 -17.93 -11.04
N VAL A 38 11.64 -16.85 -11.65
CA VAL A 38 11.08 -15.69 -10.95
C VAL A 38 9.62 -15.56 -11.34
N TYR A 39 8.74 -15.58 -10.35
CA TYR A 39 7.32 -15.27 -10.52
C TYR A 39 7.10 -13.77 -10.36
N LEU A 40 6.31 -13.21 -11.25
CA LEU A 40 5.96 -11.80 -11.33
C LEU A 40 4.44 -11.64 -11.24
N SER A 41 4.00 -10.61 -10.52
CA SER A 41 2.59 -10.21 -10.45
C SER A 41 2.49 -8.69 -10.37
N TRP A 42 1.44 -8.12 -10.98
CA TRP A 42 1.22 -6.67 -10.99
C TRP A 42 -0.27 -6.34 -10.99
N ARG A 43 -0.59 -5.07 -10.74
CA ARG A 43 -1.97 -4.58 -10.74
C ARG A 43 -2.44 -4.27 -12.16
N ILE A 44 -3.71 -4.55 -12.40
CA ILE A 44 -4.47 -4.00 -13.50
C ILE A 44 -5.02 -2.65 -12.99
N GLN A 45 -4.77 -1.57 -13.71
CA GLN A 45 -5.24 -0.24 -13.30
C GLN A 45 -6.67 -0.01 -13.78
N ALA A 46 -7.43 0.81 -13.04
CA ALA A 46 -8.85 1.00 -13.29
C ALA A 46 -9.17 1.66 -14.64
N GLU A 47 -8.21 2.41 -15.19
CA GLU A 47 -8.34 3.06 -16.50
C GLU A 47 -8.05 2.12 -17.67
N GLU A 48 -7.54 0.92 -17.40
CA GLU A 48 -7.22 -0.06 -18.42
C GLU A 48 -8.48 -0.79 -18.87
N TYR A 49 -8.65 -0.86 -20.18
CA TYR A 49 -9.77 -1.57 -20.81
C TYR A 49 -9.50 -3.09 -20.81
N TYR A 50 -10.56 -3.86 -21.08
CA TYR A 50 -10.50 -5.33 -21.13
C TYR A 50 -9.51 -5.90 -22.16
N ASP A 51 -9.06 -5.10 -23.10
CA ASP A 51 -8.11 -5.48 -24.16
C ASP A 51 -6.65 -5.10 -23.85
N VAL A 52 -6.35 -4.66 -22.62
CA VAL A 52 -4.99 -4.40 -22.19
C VAL A 52 -4.17 -5.68 -22.16
N THR A 53 -2.95 -5.59 -22.64
CA THR A 53 -1.95 -6.65 -22.58
C THR A 53 -0.66 -6.11 -21.97
N TYR A 54 0.31 -6.98 -21.67
CA TYR A 54 1.50 -6.58 -20.94
C TYR A 54 2.77 -7.12 -21.58
N ASN A 55 3.82 -6.31 -21.59
CA ASN A 55 5.18 -6.72 -21.87
C ASN A 55 6.00 -6.72 -20.57
N VAL A 56 6.79 -7.78 -20.40
CA VAL A 56 7.66 -7.96 -19.24
C VAL A 56 9.11 -7.81 -19.69
N TYR A 57 9.87 -7.06 -18.92
CA TYR A 57 11.26 -6.78 -19.17
C TYR A 57 12.12 -7.27 -18.00
N ARG A 58 13.21 -7.97 -18.33
CA ARG A 58 14.27 -8.33 -17.40
C ARG A 58 15.54 -7.65 -17.82
N ASP A 59 16.15 -6.88 -16.93
CA ASP A 59 17.40 -6.16 -17.18
C ASP A 59 17.36 -5.31 -18.47
N GLY A 60 16.19 -4.69 -18.72
CA GLY A 60 15.92 -3.87 -19.91
C GLY A 60 15.59 -4.65 -21.19
N VAL A 61 15.60 -5.99 -21.16
CA VAL A 61 15.27 -6.84 -22.31
C VAL A 61 13.90 -7.48 -22.14
N LYS A 62 13.06 -7.36 -23.17
CA LYS A 62 11.75 -7.99 -23.20
C LYS A 62 11.87 -9.52 -23.17
N VAL A 63 11.16 -10.18 -22.25
CA VAL A 63 11.25 -11.63 -22.03
C VAL A 63 10.04 -12.43 -22.50
N ASN A 64 8.89 -11.79 -22.72
CA ASN A 64 7.73 -12.44 -23.31
C ASN A 64 7.69 -12.20 -24.84
N GLN A 65 7.47 -13.25 -25.61
CA GLN A 65 7.42 -13.18 -27.07
C GLN A 65 6.15 -12.46 -27.55
N VAL A 66 5.02 -12.77 -26.94
CA VAL A 66 3.70 -12.21 -27.25
C VAL A 66 3.21 -11.43 -26.02
N PRO A 67 2.57 -10.28 -26.17
CA PRO A 67 1.98 -9.54 -25.05
C PRO A 67 1.03 -10.44 -24.23
N LEU A 68 1.14 -10.38 -22.92
CA LEU A 68 0.38 -11.19 -21.98
C LEU A 68 -1.00 -10.61 -21.74
N SER A 69 -2.03 -11.42 -21.72
CA SER A 69 -3.39 -11.03 -21.33
C SER A 69 -3.66 -11.22 -19.82
N THR A 70 -2.66 -11.65 -19.08
CA THR A 70 -2.72 -11.86 -17.62
C THR A 70 -1.82 -10.87 -16.92
N SER A 71 -2.10 -10.59 -15.65
CA SER A 71 -1.30 -9.72 -14.79
C SER A 71 -0.24 -10.48 -13.98
N ASN A 72 0.25 -11.57 -14.52
CA ASN A 72 1.33 -12.37 -13.92
C ASN A 72 2.15 -13.07 -15.01
N PHE A 73 3.37 -13.43 -14.64
CA PHE A 73 4.29 -14.14 -15.52
C PHE A 73 5.34 -14.88 -14.71
N THR A 74 5.77 -16.06 -15.20
CA THR A 74 6.94 -16.75 -14.64
C THR A 74 8.07 -16.71 -15.66
N ASP A 75 9.19 -16.11 -15.26
CA ASP A 75 10.42 -16.12 -16.04
C ASP A 75 11.33 -17.26 -15.59
N PRO A 76 11.45 -18.36 -16.35
CA PRO A 76 12.25 -19.50 -15.94
C PRO A 76 13.76 -19.22 -15.93
N SER A 77 14.21 -18.20 -16.64
CA SER A 77 15.61 -17.78 -16.70
C SER A 77 15.96 -16.69 -15.69
N GLY A 78 14.98 -16.22 -14.89
CA GLY A 78 15.14 -15.18 -13.92
C GLY A 78 15.95 -15.62 -12.70
N THR A 79 16.72 -14.68 -12.14
CA THR A 79 17.53 -14.87 -10.95
C THR A 79 17.21 -13.84 -9.90
N ILE A 80 17.70 -14.05 -8.68
CA ILE A 80 17.56 -13.07 -7.59
C ILE A 80 18.22 -11.71 -7.89
N ASN A 81 19.17 -11.69 -8.81
CA ASN A 81 19.89 -10.47 -9.20
C ASN A 81 19.23 -9.72 -10.36
N SER A 82 18.23 -10.32 -11.02
CA SER A 82 17.53 -9.72 -12.14
C SER A 82 16.71 -8.50 -11.69
N SER A 83 16.53 -7.55 -12.59
CA SER A 83 15.67 -6.38 -12.39
C SER A 83 14.50 -6.44 -13.37
N TYR A 84 13.27 -6.31 -12.88
CA TYR A 84 12.06 -6.45 -13.68
C TYR A 84 11.27 -5.16 -13.78
N GLN A 85 10.69 -4.96 -14.94
CA GLN A 85 9.71 -3.91 -15.22
C GLN A 85 8.58 -4.48 -16.07
N VAL A 86 7.41 -3.87 -15.97
CA VAL A 86 6.24 -4.21 -16.79
C VAL A 86 5.72 -2.96 -17.45
N ALA A 87 5.38 -3.09 -18.75
CA ALA A 87 4.68 -2.07 -19.49
C ALA A 87 3.32 -2.59 -19.96
N ALA A 88 2.26 -1.83 -19.76
CA ALA A 88 0.97 -2.12 -20.38
C ALA A 88 1.02 -1.80 -21.86
N VAL A 89 0.29 -2.56 -22.66
CA VAL A 89 0.06 -2.29 -24.09
C VAL A 89 -1.44 -2.04 -24.25
N VAL A 90 -1.77 -0.78 -24.44
CA VAL A 90 -3.16 -0.32 -24.59
C VAL A 90 -3.41 0.01 -26.05
N ARG A 91 -4.35 -0.67 -26.68
CA ARG A 91 -4.67 -0.50 -28.10
C ARG A 91 -3.45 -0.56 -29.03
N GLY A 92 -2.52 -1.49 -28.70
CA GLY A 92 -1.28 -1.67 -29.46
C GLY A 92 -0.16 -0.67 -29.16
N VAL A 93 -0.36 0.26 -28.25
CA VAL A 93 0.64 1.27 -27.85
C VAL A 93 1.18 0.90 -26.47
N GLU A 94 2.49 0.71 -26.40
CA GLU A 94 3.18 0.44 -25.13
C GLU A 94 3.24 1.70 -24.27
N GLN A 95 2.86 1.54 -23.01
CA GLN A 95 2.82 2.60 -22.02
C GLN A 95 4.16 2.67 -21.23
N PRO A 96 4.40 3.71 -20.44
CA PRO A 96 5.59 3.80 -19.61
C PRO A 96 5.79 2.57 -18.71
N PHE A 97 7.05 2.25 -18.43
CA PHE A 97 7.42 1.15 -17.55
C PHE A 97 7.01 1.40 -16.11
N SER A 98 6.67 0.32 -15.42
CA SER A 98 6.59 0.33 -13.95
C SER A 98 7.94 0.69 -13.33
N VAL A 99 7.92 1.02 -12.05
CA VAL A 99 9.15 1.06 -11.25
C VAL A 99 9.84 -0.31 -11.31
N ALA A 100 11.18 -0.29 -11.41
CA ALA A 100 11.96 -1.52 -11.50
C ALA A 100 11.99 -2.24 -10.15
N GLN A 101 11.73 -3.54 -10.17
CA GLN A 101 11.69 -4.38 -8.99
C GLN A 101 12.70 -5.52 -9.05
N LYS A 102 13.36 -5.78 -7.92
CA LYS A 102 14.21 -6.97 -7.74
C LYS A 102 13.40 -8.08 -7.05
N PRO A 103 13.68 -9.35 -7.40
CA PRO A 103 12.99 -10.47 -6.76
C PRO A 103 13.25 -10.57 -5.26
N TRP A 104 12.20 -10.82 -4.51
CA TRP A 104 12.32 -11.26 -3.12
C TRP A 104 12.92 -12.67 -3.08
N SER A 105 13.69 -12.95 -2.05
CA SER A 105 14.32 -14.25 -1.85
C SER A 105 13.34 -15.36 -1.44
N SER A 106 12.16 -14.97 -0.96
CA SER A 106 11.08 -15.89 -0.53
C SER A 106 9.74 -15.45 -1.09
N SER A 107 8.72 -16.26 -0.90
CA SER A 107 7.34 -15.99 -1.35
C SER A 107 6.61 -14.94 -0.49
N TYR A 108 7.27 -14.37 0.49
CA TYR A 108 6.76 -13.30 1.33
C TYR A 108 7.85 -12.26 1.58
N LYS A 109 7.44 -11.07 1.95
CA LYS A 109 8.33 -10.01 2.44
C LYS A 109 8.08 -9.81 3.92
N GLU A 110 9.14 -9.95 4.71
CA GLU A 110 9.10 -9.66 6.14
C GLU A 110 9.34 -8.17 6.38
N ILE A 111 8.47 -7.55 7.15
CA ILE A 111 8.59 -6.15 7.55
C ILE A 111 8.67 -6.13 9.07
N GLN A 112 9.78 -5.59 9.58
CA GLN A 112 9.96 -5.42 11.01
C GLN A 112 9.09 -4.28 11.51
N LEU A 113 8.12 -4.60 12.35
CA LEU A 113 7.27 -3.62 13.02
C LEU A 113 8.09 -2.83 14.05
N LYS A 114 7.86 -1.53 14.13
CA LYS A 114 8.62 -0.61 14.99
C LYS A 114 7.75 -0.12 16.13
N HIS A 115 7.86 -0.77 17.26
CA HIS A 115 7.06 -0.47 18.46
C HIS A 115 7.76 0.48 19.44
N GLU A 116 8.53 1.46 18.96
CA GLU A 116 9.17 2.43 19.85
C GLU A 116 8.15 3.20 20.68
N GLY A 117 8.30 3.16 22.00
CA GLY A 117 7.36 3.76 22.93
C GLY A 117 6.09 2.94 23.20
N ILE A 118 5.98 1.77 22.58
CA ILE A 118 4.87 0.83 22.79
C ILE A 118 5.31 -0.27 23.75
N LYS A 119 4.52 -0.53 24.74
CA LYS A 119 4.80 -1.63 25.66
C LYS A 119 4.48 -2.99 25.05
N SER A 120 5.07 -4.03 25.61
CA SER A 120 5.12 -5.38 25.07
C SER A 120 3.78 -6.12 24.92
N LYS A 121 2.66 -5.53 25.34
CA LYS A 121 1.34 -6.17 25.28
C LYS A 121 0.52 -5.83 24.05
N LEU A 122 0.94 -4.85 23.26
CA LEU A 122 0.25 -4.50 22.03
C LEU A 122 0.59 -5.51 20.95
N THR A 123 -0.42 -6.02 20.30
CA THR A 123 -0.31 -6.97 19.20
C THR A 123 -0.92 -6.39 17.94
N PRO A 124 -0.35 -6.68 16.75
CA PRO A 124 -1.00 -6.34 15.48
C PRO A 124 -2.39 -6.97 15.43
N ASN A 125 -3.38 -6.20 14.99
CA ASN A 125 -4.74 -6.68 14.83
C ASN A 125 -5.18 -6.48 13.37
N ASP A 126 -5.78 -5.35 13.05
CA ASP A 126 -6.27 -5.08 11.71
C ASP A 126 -5.27 -4.27 10.89
N ALA A 127 -5.28 -4.50 9.58
CA ALA A 127 -4.47 -3.72 8.64
C ALA A 127 -5.27 -3.36 7.40
N CYS A 128 -4.94 -2.21 6.83
CA CYS A 128 -5.37 -1.81 5.49
C CYS A 128 -4.21 -1.20 4.72
N CYS A 129 -4.40 -1.01 3.42
CA CYS A 129 -3.39 -0.41 2.56
C CYS A 129 -3.96 0.84 1.88
N ALA A 130 -3.13 1.88 1.80
CA ALA A 130 -3.41 3.09 1.05
C ALA A 130 -2.10 3.75 0.64
N ASP A 131 -2.12 4.53 -0.43
CA ASP A 131 -1.06 5.47 -0.77
C ASP A 131 -1.23 6.70 0.14
N VAL A 132 -0.48 6.73 1.25
CA VAL A 132 -0.67 7.72 2.32
C VAL A 132 0.18 8.96 2.08
N ASP A 133 1.32 8.83 1.43
CA ASP A 133 2.22 9.95 1.14
C ASP A 133 2.15 10.44 -0.32
N GLY A 134 1.38 9.77 -1.16
CA GLY A 134 1.11 10.19 -2.55
C GLY A 134 2.23 9.86 -3.52
N ASP A 135 3.08 8.89 -3.20
CA ASP A 135 4.21 8.49 -4.04
C ASP A 135 3.85 7.42 -5.09
N GLY A 136 2.62 6.88 -5.03
CA GLY A 136 2.09 5.87 -5.95
C GLY A 136 2.31 4.43 -5.48
N GLU A 137 3.02 4.19 -4.40
CA GLU A 137 3.11 2.89 -3.74
C GLU A 137 2.05 2.78 -2.64
N LEU A 138 1.77 1.58 -2.17
CA LEU A 138 0.84 1.39 -1.07
C LEU A 138 1.60 1.16 0.23
N GLU A 139 1.28 1.95 1.23
CA GLU A 139 1.69 1.72 2.61
C GLU A 139 0.73 0.77 3.31
N ILE A 140 1.23 0.19 4.38
CA ILE A 140 0.48 -0.63 5.32
C ILE A 140 0.15 0.21 6.54
N LEU A 141 -1.15 0.44 6.76
CA LEU A 141 -1.65 1.02 8.00
C LEU A 141 -2.04 -0.12 8.92
N MET A 142 -1.32 -0.26 10.03
CA MET A 142 -1.47 -1.33 11.00
C MET A 142 -2.06 -0.79 12.30
N LYS A 143 -3.11 -1.41 12.79
CA LYS A 143 -3.65 -1.18 14.13
C LYS A 143 -3.06 -2.17 15.12
N PHE A 144 -2.72 -1.70 16.31
CA PHE A 144 -2.26 -2.51 17.42
C PHE A 144 -3.20 -2.37 18.59
N ASP A 145 -3.57 -3.48 19.17
CA ASP A 145 -4.48 -3.55 20.29
C ASP A 145 -3.89 -4.35 21.45
N ASN A 146 -4.32 -4.03 22.66
CA ASN A 146 -3.96 -4.79 23.84
C ASN A 146 -4.91 -6.00 24.01
N GLN A 147 -4.57 -7.11 23.39
CA GLN A 147 -5.36 -8.33 23.38
C GLN A 147 -5.67 -8.87 24.79
N SER A 148 -4.81 -8.62 25.77
CA SER A 148 -5.03 -9.13 27.13
C SER A 148 -6.14 -8.40 27.90
N GLU A 149 -6.59 -7.26 27.42
CA GLU A 149 -7.63 -6.43 28.05
C GLU A 149 -8.92 -6.33 27.22
N ILE A 150 -8.96 -6.95 26.04
CA ILE A 150 -10.11 -6.92 25.12
C ILE A 150 -11.34 -7.63 25.68
N ASP A 151 -11.17 -8.61 26.55
CA ASP A 151 -12.27 -9.38 27.11
C ASP A 151 -13.09 -8.59 28.15
N GLN A 152 -12.90 -7.29 28.19
CA GLN A 152 -13.46 -6.49 29.27
C GLN A 152 -14.46 -5.49 28.73
N SER A 153 -15.68 -5.62 29.23
CA SER A 153 -16.78 -4.75 28.85
C SER A 153 -16.49 -3.27 29.16
N PHE A 154 -16.58 -2.43 28.13
CA PHE A 154 -16.57 -0.97 28.30
C PHE A 154 -17.83 -0.52 29.08
N PRO A 155 -17.72 0.42 29.99
CA PRO A 155 -16.56 1.24 30.41
C PRO A 155 -15.77 0.64 31.57
N LYS A 156 -16.08 -0.56 32.00
CA LYS A 156 -15.65 -1.13 33.28
C LYS A 156 -14.15 -1.29 33.37
N ASN A 157 -13.50 -1.50 32.25
CA ASN A 157 -12.08 -1.75 32.16
C ASN A 157 -11.38 -0.94 31.09
N GLY A 158 -12.06 0.07 30.56
CA GLY A 158 -11.45 1.02 29.65
C GLY A 158 -10.23 1.67 30.29
N PRO A 159 -9.34 2.26 29.48
CA PRO A 159 -8.18 2.98 29.97
C PRO A 159 -8.61 4.01 31.00
N LYS A 160 -8.01 3.99 32.18
CA LYS A 160 -8.34 4.96 33.23
C LYS A 160 -7.90 6.35 32.77
N ILE A 161 -8.85 7.25 32.72
CA ILE A 161 -8.64 8.68 32.50
C ILE A 161 -8.11 9.29 33.80
N ASN A 162 -7.33 10.34 33.75
CA ASN A 162 -6.78 11.12 34.85
C ASN A 162 -5.36 10.78 35.28
N GLY A 163 -4.44 10.78 34.31
CA GLY A 163 -3.00 10.87 34.62
C GLY A 163 -2.44 9.62 35.29
N VAL A 164 -3.27 8.64 35.45
CA VAL A 164 -2.85 7.38 35.98
C VAL A 164 -2.52 6.47 34.84
N ASP A 165 -1.27 6.14 34.83
CA ASP A 165 -0.68 5.04 34.14
C ASP A 165 -1.52 4.60 32.95
N THR A 166 -1.39 5.39 31.93
CA THR A 166 -2.05 5.13 30.68
C THR A 166 -1.56 3.80 30.21
N LYS A 167 -2.32 2.86 30.51
CA LYS A 167 -2.20 1.60 29.87
C LYS A 167 -2.26 1.79 28.37
N GLU A 168 -1.70 0.92 27.73
CA GLU A 168 -1.51 0.83 26.31
C GLU A 168 -2.83 1.03 25.59
N TYR A 169 -3.01 2.18 25.02
CA TYR A 169 -4.14 2.48 24.12
C TYR A 169 -3.87 1.87 22.75
N SER A 170 -4.92 1.68 21.97
CA SER A 170 -4.76 1.32 20.58
C SER A 170 -3.82 2.28 19.86
N ILE A 171 -2.96 1.74 19.05
CA ILE A 171 -1.98 2.49 18.26
C ILE A 171 -2.22 2.18 16.79
N MET A 172 -2.03 3.20 15.96
CA MET A 172 -1.98 3.06 14.52
C MET A 172 -0.58 3.44 14.04
N GLU A 173 -0.01 2.61 13.17
CA GLU A 173 1.32 2.79 12.59
C GLU A 173 1.23 2.64 11.07
N VAL A 174 1.92 3.50 10.34
CA VAL A 174 2.01 3.43 8.87
C VAL A 174 3.43 3.10 8.46
N LEU A 175 3.56 2.05 7.67
CA LEU A 175 4.83 1.51 7.23
C LEU A 175 4.88 1.39 5.71
N LYS A 176 6.01 1.78 5.13
CA LYS A 176 6.36 1.40 3.76
C LYS A 176 6.76 -0.07 3.67
N LEU A 177 6.73 -0.63 2.48
CA LEU A 177 7.14 -2.02 2.24
C LEU A 177 8.63 -2.28 2.52
N ASP A 178 9.46 -1.25 2.58
CA ASP A 178 10.87 -1.37 2.98
C ASP A 178 11.08 -1.35 4.51
N GLY A 179 9.99 -1.19 5.28
CA GLY A 179 10.00 -1.10 6.74
C GLY A 179 10.20 0.32 7.27
N THR A 180 10.24 1.32 6.41
CA THR A 180 10.26 2.73 6.83
C THR A 180 8.93 3.09 7.46
N ARG A 181 8.95 3.55 8.72
CA ARG A 181 7.77 4.07 9.37
C ARG A 181 7.56 5.53 8.98
N LEU A 182 6.42 5.84 8.37
CA LEU A 182 6.05 7.21 8.04
C LEU A 182 5.60 7.96 9.29
N TRP A 183 4.70 7.36 10.03
CA TRP A 183 4.21 7.92 11.29
C TRP A 183 3.53 6.86 12.15
N TRP A 184 3.25 7.20 13.39
CA TRP A 184 2.38 6.45 14.28
C TRP A 184 1.61 7.41 15.18
N VAL A 185 0.49 6.93 15.71
CA VAL A 185 -0.35 7.68 16.63
C VAL A 185 -0.86 6.79 17.75
N ASN A 186 -0.82 7.31 18.96
CA ASN A 186 -1.54 6.73 20.09
C ASN A 186 -2.96 7.29 20.07
N CYS A 187 -3.95 6.43 19.89
CA CYS A 187 -5.35 6.81 19.75
C CYS A 187 -5.96 7.34 21.06
N GLY A 188 -5.28 7.17 22.18
CA GLY A 188 -5.68 7.70 23.46
C GLY A 188 -6.87 6.96 24.10
N PRO A 189 -7.34 7.45 25.26
CA PRO A 189 -8.32 6.76 26.08
C PRO A 189 -9.75 6.74 25.51
N ASN A 190 -10.03 7.54 24.53
CA ASN A 190 -11.37 7.63 23.94
C ASN A 190 -11.60 6.64 22.80
N MET A 191 -10.55 6.06 22.29
CA MET A 191 -10.61 4.93 21.37
C MET A 191 -10.43 3.66 22.19
N GLY A 192 -11.55 3.12 22.64
CA GLY A 192 -11.53 1.83 23.30
C GLY A 192 -11.22 0.71 22.32
N ASP A 193 -10.54 -0.28 22.79
CA ASP A 193 -10.23 -1.47 22.04
C ASP A 193 -11.42 -2.45 22.15
N PHE A 194 -12.40 -2.30 21.27
CA PHE A 194 -13.66 -3.05 21.33
C PHE A 194 -13.80 -3.98 20.14
N GLN A 195 -13.27 -5.16 20.24
CA GLN A 195 -13.54 -6.17 19.23
C GLN A 195 -14.98 -6.67 19.22
N ASN A 196 -15.68 -6.61 20.34
CA ASN A 196 -16.96 -7.32 20.46
C ASN A 196 -18.21 -6.46 20.57
N ASN A 197 -18.12 -5.16 20.71
CA ASN A 197 -19.29 -4.32 21.00
C ASN A 197 -19.67 -3.31 19.92
N GLU A 198 -18.83 -3.06 18.94
CA GLU A 198 -19.14 -2.11 17.87
C GLU A 198 -20.21 -2.61 16.91
N GLN A 199 -20.41 -3.91 16.84
CA GLN A 199 -21.47 -4.51 16.00
C GLN A 199 -22.87 -4.41 16.62
N LYS A 200 -23.01 -3.84 17.80
CA LYS A 200 -24.30 -3.78 18.53
C LYS A 200 -24.86 -2.37 18.67
N ARG A 201 -24.33 -1.39 17.97
CA ARG A 201 -24.88 -0.02 17.99
C ARG A 201 -25.25 0.46 16.59
#